data_ba084663d6c2a8ce151c073e40c916ed
#
_entry.id   ba084663d6c2a8ce151c073e40c916ed
#
_cell.length_a   1.000
_cell.length_b   1.000
_cell.length_c   1.000
_cell.angle_alpha   90.00
_cell.angle_beta   90.00
_cell.angle_gamma   90.00
#
_symmetry.space_group_name_H-M   'P 1'
#
loop_
_entity.id
_entity.type
_entity.pdbx_description
1 polymer ?
#
loop_
_entity_poly.entity_id
_entity_poly.type
_entity_poly.pdbx_seq_one_letter_code
_entity_poly.pdbx_strand_id
1 'polypeptide(L)'
;MKKMNKLVRGCMVLVSAAMLASCSDSFLEQDPLSFYNPGNTYTTESGLRSAMAMCDLGLKEMLMDGNGNVLPIASLYFMTDIGLYAKTDAGFFMDDFANKITPTSGMKGGGDENAMSRFWDRGWTSIKFANTVLSYVDQVQSLDEKVRNEYKGRAYFHRAYGYYHQALLFGDIPLVTKIIEVPKQNYKSTSKEAIFQMLVHDLEFAVQNVPAQKDMPYMGTVNQEACMQLLIKCYLVTGEYKKAEDMATDLINNHGLKLMDAPFGSLVTGNSTTWPVERNVVWDLHRGENVSIAENKETIMPILNFHSQSWINYPLMRAMCVHWSNSVIM
;
A
#
# COMPACT_ATOMS: atom_id res chain seq x y z
N MET A 1 -23.63 -69.32 -28.71
CA MET A 1 -23.24 -67.91 -28.68
C MET A 1 -23.36 -67.34 -30.09
N LYS A 2 -24.35 -66.47 -30.35
CA LYS A 2 -24.58 -65.89 -31.69
C LYS A 2 -23.43 -64.90 -32.01
N LYS A 3 -22.81 -65.08 -33.21
CA LYS A 3 -21.80 -64.16 -33.73
C LYS A 3 -22.45 -62.78 -33.91
N MET A 4 -22.02 -61.85 -33.11
CA MET A 4 -22.43 -60.43 -33.19
C MET A 4 -22.02 -59.84 -34.54
N ASN A 5 -22.93 -59.27 -35.32
CA ASN A 5 -22.69 -58.75 -36.66
C ASN A 5 -21.62 -57.65 -36.62
N LYS A 6 -20.70 -57.62 -37.60
CA LYS A 6 -19.64 -56.63 -37.73
C LYS A 6 -20.20 -55.17 -37.68
N LEU A 7 -21.42 -54.99 -38.18
CA LEU A 7 -22.13 -53.71 -38.15
C LEU A 7 -22.44 -53.25 -36.71
N VAL A 8 -22.89 -54.14 -35.83
CA VAL A 8 -23.19 -53.82 -34.42
C VAL A 8 -21.92 -53.52 -33.64
N ARG A 9 -20.83 -54.18 -33.96
CA ARG A 9 -19.50 -53.86 -33.38
C ARG A 9 -18.98 -52.50 -33.83
N GLY A 10 -19.17 -52.12 -35.09
CA GLY A 10 -18.82 -50.83 -35.62
C GLY A 10 -19.61 -49.68 -34.97
N CYS A 11 -20.93 -49.87 -34.80
CA CYS A 11 -21.78 -48.90 -34.11
C CYS A 11 -21.42 -48.74 -32.62
N MET A 12 -21.10 -49.82 -31.93
CA MET A 12 -20.63 -49.74 -30.52
C MET A 12 -19.32 -48.99 -30.36
N VAL A 13 -18.37 -49.17 -31.27
CA VAL A 13 -17.10 -48.45 -31.24
C VAL A 13 -17.30 -46.94 -31.55
N LEU A 14 -18.18 -46.62 -32.49
CA LEU A 14 -18.52 -45.22 -32.79
C LEU A 14 -19.24 -44.49 -31.64
N VAL A 15 -20.15 -45.19 -30.95
CA VAL A 15 -20.89 -44.63 -29.80
C VAL A 15 -19.93 -44.45 -28.60
N SER A 16 -19.01 -45.41 -28.35
CA SER A 16 -18.03 -45.23 -27.29
C SER A 16 -17.00 -44.14 -27.60
N ALA A 17 -16.61 -43.95 -28.85
CA ALA A 17 -15.73 -42.86 -29.26
C ALA A 17 -16.42 -41.49 -29.16
N ALA A 18 -17.72 -41.40 -29.45
CA ALA A 18 -18.50 -40.18 -29.27
C ALA A 18 -18.72 -39.82 -27.80
N MET A 19 -18.84 -40.79 -26.90
CA MET A 19 -18.89 -40.51 -25.45
C MET A 19 -17.57 -40.05 -24.85
N LEU A 20 -16.44 -40.41 -25.43
CA LEU A 20 -15.12 -39.92 -24.99
C LEU A 20 -14.77 -38.51 -25.48
N ALA A 21 -15.46 -38.03 -26.53
CA ALA A 21 -15.29 -36.67 -27.06
C ALA A 21 -16.22 -35.62 -26.43
N SER A 22 -17.12 -36.06 -25.54
CA SER A 22 -18.20 -35.21 -24.97
C SER A 22 -17.79 -34.43 -23.69
N CYS A 23 -16.61 -34.66 -23.15
CA CYS A 23 -16.13 -33.86 -22.04
C CYS A 23 -15.20 -32.78 -22.56
N SER A 24 -15.73 -31.64 -23.00
CA SER A 24 -14.92 -30.44 -23.10
C SER A 24 -14.77 -29.89 -21.69
N ASP A 25 -13.53 -29.53 -21.29
CA ASP A 25 -13.25 -28.91 -19.99
C ASP A 25 -14.11 -27.69 -19.72
N SER A 26 -14.57 -26.99 -20.77
CA SER A 26 -15.48 -25.84 -20.69
C SER A 26 -16.87 -26.14 -20.12
N PHE A 27 -17.34 -27.42 -20.15
CA PHE A 27 -18.61 -27.82 -19.51
C PHE A 27 -18.50 -27.90 -17.98
N LEU A 28 -17.29 -28.09 -17.46
CA LEU A 28 -17.00 -28.13 -16.03
C LEU A 28 -16.59 -26.76 -15.46
N GLU A 29 -16.28 -25.82 -16.32
CA GLU A 29 -16.06 -24.42 -15.92
C GLU A 29 -17.44 -23.77 -15.68
N GLN A 30 -17.84 -23.77 -14.43
CA GLN A 30 -19.00 -22.98 -14.01
C GLN A 30 -18.60 -21.51 -14.06
N ASP A 31 -19.09 -20.77 -15.05
CA ASP A 31 -19.12 -19.31 -14.98
C ASP A 31 -20.11 -18.91 -13.89
N PRO A 32 -19.66 -18.50 -12.71
CA PRO A 32 -20.55 -18.13 -11.62
C PRO A 32 -21.18 -16.77 -11.92
N LEU A 33 -22.31 -16.76 -12.59
CA LEU A 33 -23.08 -15.56 -12.90
C LEU A 33 -23.54 -14.78 -11.66
N SER A 34 -23.53 -15.41 -10.49
CA SER A 34 -24.00 -14.86 -9.22
C SER A 34 -22.89 -14.62 -8.19
N PHE A 35 -21.65 -15.00 -8.47
CA PHE A 35 -20.51 -14.77 -7.57
C PHE A 35 -19.55 -13.76 -8.18
N TYR A 36 -19.05 -12.84 -7.34
CA TYR A 36 -17.96 -11.96 -7.71
C TYR A 36 -16.68 -12.80 -7.89
N ASN A 37 -16.23 -12.90 -9.12
CA ASN A 37 -14.89 -13.41 -9.42
C ASN A 37 -14.01 -12.26 -9.93
N PRO A 38 -12.68 -12.36 -9.87
CA PRO A 38 -11.79 -11.29 -10.33
C PRO A 38 -12.07 -10.86 -11.77
N GLY A 39 -12.38 -11.79 -12.67
CA GLY A 39 -12.59 -11.55 -14.10
C GLY A 39 -13.86 -10.75 -14.40
N ASN A 40 -14.92 -10.88 -13.62
CA ASN A 40 -16.15 -10.10 -13.81
C ASN A 40 -16.21 -8.85 -12.93
N THR A 41 -15.45 -8.83 -11.82
CA THR A 41 -15.44 -7.71 -10.88
C THR A 41 -14.54 -6.58 -11.37
N TYR A 42 -13.30 -6.89 -11.72
CA TYR A 42 -12.27 -5.85 -12.00
C TYR A 42 -12.17 -5.44 -13.47
N THR A 43 -13.00 -6.00 -14.35
CA THR A 43 -13.08 -5.61 -15.75
C THR A 43 -14.07 -4.45 -16.00
N THR A 44 -14.59 -3.85 -14.95
CA THR A 44 -15.43 -2.66 -14.98
C THR A 44 -14.71 -1.49 -14.29
N GLU A 45 -15.07 -0.25 -14.66
CA GLU A 45 -14.50 0.94 -13.99
C GLU A 45 -14.83 0.96 -12.49
N SER A 46 -16.05 0.58 -12.10
CA SER A 46 -16.47 0.50 -10.70
C SER A 46 -15.64 -0.52 -9.91
N GLY A 47 -15.38 -1.68 -10.49
CA GLY A 47 -14.54 -2.71 -9.88
C GLY A 47 -13.09 -2.27 -9.76
N LEU A 48 -12.56 -1.61 -10.80
CA LEU A 48 -11.20 -1.06 -10.77
C LEU A 48 -11.05 0.03 -9.70
N ARG A 49 -12.05 0.90 -9.57
CA ARG A 49 -12.11 1.92 -8.51
C ARG A 49 -12.12 1.28 -7.12
N SER A 50 -12.85 0.18 -6.94
CA SER A 50 -12.86 -0.56 -5.68
C SER A 50 -11.50 -1.19 -5.37
N ALA A 51 -10.82 -1.75 -6.38
CA ALA A 51 -9.46 -2.27 -6.22
C ALA A 51 -8.46 -1.17 -5.86
N MET A 52 -8.59 0.03 -6.46
CA MET A 52 -7.75 1.18 -6.12
C MET A 52 -8.00 1.67 -4.70
N ALA A 53 -9.25 1.69 -4.24
CA ALA A 53 -9.57 2.03 -2.84
C ALA A 53 -8.92 1.05 -1.84
N MET A 54 -8.78 -0.23 -2.20
CA MET A 54 -8.02 -1.20 -1.40
C MET A 54 -6.52 -0.92 -1.39
N CYS A 55 -5.97 -0.37 -2.49
CA CYS A 55 -4.58 0.10 -2.49
C CYS A 55 -4.38 1.27 -1.53
N ASP A 56 -5.28 2.26 -1.58
CA ASP A 56 -5.25 3.43 -0.68
C ASP A 56 -5.41 3.02 0.79
N LEU A 57 -6.29 2.05 1.08
CA LEU A 57 -6.42 1.46 2.42
C LEU A 57 -5.12 0.75 2.84
N GLY A 58 -4.52 -0.02 1.95
CA GLY A 58 -3.25 -0.72 2.21
C GLY A 58 -2.12 0.23 2.59
N LEU A 59 -2.05 1.41 1.96
CA LEU A 59 -1.08 2.46 2.32
C LEU A 59 -1.24 2.92 3.78
N LYS A 60 -2.48 3.13 4.20
CA LYS A 60 -2.80 3.49 5.59
C LYS A 60 -2.44 2.36 6.55
N GLU A 61 -2.82 1.15 6.22
CA GLU A 61 -2.62 -0.01 7.08
C GLU A 61 -1.15 -0.43 7.23
N MET A 62 -0.26 -0.05 6.32
CA MET A 62 1.18 -0.22 6.50
C MET A 62 1.73 0.60 7.67
N LEU A 63 1.14 1.76 7.94
CA LEU A 63 1.58 2.67 9.00
C LEU A 63 0.80 2.49 10.28
N MET A 64 -0.47 2.09 10.19
CA MET A 64 -1.38 1.93 11.32
C MET A 64 -2.21 0.67 11.12
N ASP A 65 -2.48 -0.09 12.16
CA ASP A 65 -3.43 -1.18 12.04
C ASP A 65 -4.89 -0.70 12.08
N GLY A 66 -5.81 -1.60 11.70
CA GLY A 66 -7.25 -1.29 11.66
C GLY A 66 -7.87 -0.95 13.02
N ASN A 67 -7.18 -1.24 14.12
CA ASN A 67 -7.59 -0.91 15.49
C ASN A 67 -6.96 0.40 15.97
N GLY A 68 -6.26 1.13 15.09
CA GLY A 68 -5.57 2.36 15.45
C GLY A 68 -4.27 2.16 16.23
N ASN A 69 -3.74 0.95 16.27
CA ASN A 69 -2.46 0.70 16.91
C ASN A 69 -1.33 1.30 16.05
N VAL A 70 -0.54 2.18 16.65
CA VAL A 70 0.57 2.89 16.00
C VAL A 70 1.91 2.18 16.13
N LEU A 71 1.94 0.99 16.73
CA LEU A 71 3.17 0.23 16.92
C LEU A 71 3.94 0.00 15.60
N PRO A 72 3.30 -0.27 14.45
CA PRO A 72 4.04 -0.43 13.21
C PRO A 72 4.89 0.78 12.86
N ILE A 73 4.34 1.98 12.86
CA ILE A 73 5.12 3.18 12.55
C ILE A 73 6.08 3.55 13.68
N ALA A 74 5.66 3.40 14.93
CA ALA A 74 6.51 3.68 16.09
C ALA A 74 7.76 2.78 16.10
N SER A 75 7.65 1.51 15.70
CA SER A 75 8.78 0.58 15.64
C SER A 75 9.88 1.05 14.68
N LEU A 76 9.55 1.77 13.61
CA LEU A 76 10.54 2.34 12.69
C LEU A 76 11.40 3.41 13.37
N TYR A 77 10.84 4.17 14.30
CA TYR A 77 11.60 5.14 15.10
C TYR A 77 12.45 4.47 16.17
N PHE A 78 11.91 3.45 16.83
CA PHE A 78 12.63 2.72 17.89
C PHE A 78 13.75 1.82 17.34
N MET A 79 13.78 1.56 16.03
CA MET A 79 14.88 0.88 15.36
C MET A 79 16.02 1.81 14.92
N THR A 80 16.03 3.04 15.43
CA THR A 80 17.03 4.06 15.13
C THR A 80 17.73 4.52 16.40
N ASP A 81 18.79 5.30 16.26
CA ASP A 81 19.52 5.92 17.36
C ASP A 81 18.82 7.15 17.97
N ILE A 82 17.73 7.61 17.37
CA ILE A 82 16.98 8.79 17.81
C ILE A 82 15.76 8.46 18.68
N GLY A 83 15.37 7.19 18.79
CA GLY A 83 14.19 6.78 19.52
C GLY A 83 14.45 5.58 20.43
N LEU A 84 13.93 5.63 21.66
CA LEU A 84 13.96 4.54 22.61
C LEU A 84 12.56 4.25 23.13
N TYR A 85 12.20 2.97 23.16
CA TYR A 85 10.97 2.54 23.82
C TYR A 85 11.16 2.53 25.34
N ALA A 86 10.49 3.43 26.01
CA ALA A 86 10.69 3.65 27.46
C ALA A 86 9.78 2.79 28.36
N LYS A 87 8.80 2.06 27.78
CA LYS A 87 7.90 1.20 28.54
C LYS A 87 8.49 -0.20 28.67
N THR A 88 9.25 -0.41 29.73
CA THR A 88 10.03 -1.65 29.96
C THR A 88 9.24 -2.78 30.61
N ASP A 89 8.02 -2.52 31.09
CA ASP A 89 7.16 -3.50 31.73
C ASP A 89 6.23 -4.28 30.79
N ALA A 90 6.23 -3.92 29.50
CA ALA A 90 5.30 -4.48 28.54
C ALA A 90 5.76 -5.76 27.87
N GLY A 91 7.04 -6.12 27.99
CA GLY A 91 7.59 -7.34 27.40
C GLY A 91 7.60 -7.37 25.86
N PHE A 92 7.43 -6.23 25.19
CA PHE A 92 7.48 -6.14 23.74
C PHE A 92 8.91 -6.34 23.23
N PHE A 93 9.04 -6.81 21.99
CA PHE A 93 10.35 -6.95 21.34
C PHE A 93 11.11 -5.62 21.25
N MET A 94 10.40 -4.48 21.28
CA MET A 94 10.99 -3.14 21.27
C MET A 94 11.68 -2.75 22.58
N ASP A 95 11.49 -3.51 23.66
CA ASP A 95 12.17 -3.25 24.93
C ASP A 95 13.66 -3.63 24.87
N ASP A 96 14.00 -4.56 23.99
CA ASP A 96 15.34 -5.10 23.89
C ASP A 96 15.62 -5.59 22.47
N PHE A 97 15.86 -4.66 21.55
CA PHE A 97 16.15 -4.96 20.15
C PHE A 97 17.37 -5.87 19.97
N ALA A 98 18.42 -5.63 20.73
CA ALA A 98 19.66 -6.38 20.58
C ALA A 98 19.49 -7.89 20.84
N ASN A 99 18.63 -8.24 21.79
CA ASN A 99 18.39 -9.62 22.18
C ASN A 99 17.13 -10.22 21.53
N LYS A 100 16.15 -9.39 21.16
CA LYS A 100 14.86 -9.87 20.65
C LYS A 100 14.74 -9.83 19.11
N ILE A 101 15.50 -8.99 18.40
CA ILE A 101 15.57 -8.99 16.94
C ILE A 101 16.85 -9.71 16.49
N THR A 102 16.86 -11.02 16.61
CA THR A 102 17.94 -11.88 16.14
C THR A 102 17.37 -13.02 15.29
N PRO A 103 18.15 -13.61 14.37
CA PRO A 103 17.69 -14.74 13.56
C PRO A 103 17.20 -15.95 14.37
N THR A 104 17.66 -16.07 15.62
CA THR A 104 17.36 -17.20 16.52
C THR A 104 16.33 -16.86 17.59
N SER A 105 16.15 -15.61 17.94
CA SER A 105 15.04 -15.20 18.78
C SER A 105 13.78 -15.34 17.93
N GLY A 106 13.06 -16.41 18.13
CA GLY A 106 11.77 -16.49 17.47
C GLY A 106 10.95 -15.26 17.87
N MET A 107 10.73 -14.36 16.92
CA MET A 107 9.72 -13.30 17.05
C MET A 107 8.34 -13.96 17.04
N LYS A 108 8.18 -14.98 17.89
CA LYS A 108 6.99 -15.80 18.07
C LYS A 108 6.09 -15.19 19.13
N GLY A 109 5.85 -13.88 19.03
CA GLY A 109 4.69 -13.31 19.67
C GLY A 109 3.51 -13.56 18.73
N GLY A 110 2.54 -14.33 19.11
CA GLY A 110 1.26 -14.37 18.41
C GLY A 110 0.59 -13.00 18.56
N GLY A 111 0.00 -12.47 17.49
CA GLY A 111 -0.78 -11.25 17.55
C GLY A 111 0.03 -9.96 17.41
N ASP A 112 -0.34 -8.96 18.18
CA ASP A 112 0.13 -7.57 18.06
C ASP A 112 1.61 -7.34 18.37
N GLU A 113 2.28 -8.35 18.86
CA GLU A 113 3.64 -8.25 19.38
C GLU A 113 4.73 -8.39 18.30
N ASN A 114 4.39 -8.87 17.12
CA ASN A 114 5.36 -9.07 16.03
C ASN A 114 5.23 -8.02 14.94
N ALA A 115 5.85 -6.86 15.11
CA ALA A 115 5.82 -5.79 14.11
C ALA A 115 6.45 -6.21 12.77
N MET A 116 7.43 -7.14 12.77
CA MET A 116 8.07 -7.60 11.53
C MET A 116 7.12 -8.43 10.68
N SER A 117 6.34 -9.35 11.29
CA SER A 117 5.33 -10.10 10.54
C SER A 117 4.25 -9.19 9.98
N ARG A 118 3.86 -8.14 10.70
CA ARG A 118 2.90 -7.16 10.19
C ARG A 118 3.41 -6.41 8.98
N PHE A 119 4.65 -5.93 9.01
CA PHE A 119 5.24 -5.29 7.83
C PHE A 119 5.28 -6.26 6.65
N TRP A 120 5.63 -7.52 6.89
CA TRP A 120 5.61 -8.56 5.87
C TRP A 120 4.21 -8.73 5.28
N ASP A 121 3.21 -9.01 6.11
CA ASP A 121 1.84 -9.31 5.66
C ASP A 121 1.18 -8.10 4.98
N ARG A 122 1.36 -6.90 5.54
CA ARG A 122 0.79 -5.67 4.99
C ARG A 122 1.45 -5.26 3.69
N GLY A 123 2.76 -5.40 3.59
CA GLY A 123 3.49 -5.12 2.35
C GLY A 123 3.03 -6.02 1.21
N TRP A 124 2.91 -7.34 1.45
CA TRP A 124 2.40 -8.27 0.43
C TRP A 124 0.94 -8.04 0.09
N THR A 125 0.12 -7.65 1.06
CA THR A 125 -1.28 -7.27 0.82
C THR A 125 -1.38 -6.04 -0.09
N SER A 126 -0.58 -5.01 0.17
CA SER A 126 -0.50 -3.81 -0.67
C SER A 126 -0.05 -4.14 -2.11
N ILE A 127 1.01 -4.93 -2.25
CA ILE A 127 1.52 -5.39 -3.55
C ILE A 127 0.45 -6.21 -4.31
N LYS A 128 -0.28 -7.08 -3.62
CA LYS A 128 -1.38 -7.87 -4.21
C LYS A 128 -2.46 -6.97 -4.80
N PHE A 129 -2.93 -5.97 -4.08
CA PHE A 129 -3.97 -5.06 -4.59
C PHE A 129 -3.48 -4.23 -5.77
N ALA A 130 -2.25 -3.72 -5.72
CA ALA A 130 -1.65 -3.02 -6.84
C ALA A 130 -1.53 -3.91 -8.09
N ASN A 131 -1.06 -5.14 -7.93
CA ASN A 131 -1.00 -6.11 -9.02
C ASN A 131 -2.38 -6.47 -9.56
N THR A 132 -3.43 -6.47 -8.73
CA THR A 132 -4.81 -6.68 -9.18
C THR A 132 -5.22 -5.57 -10.14
N VAL A 133 -5.03 -4.31 -9.78
CA VAL A 133 -5.31 -3.18 -10.68
C VAL A 133 -4.54 -3.32 -11.99
N LEU A 134 -3.23 -3.57 -11.91
CA LEU A 134 -2.36 -3.69 -13.10
C LEU A 134 -2.74 -4.85 -14.01
N SER A 135 -3.30 -5.94 -13.48
CA SER A 135 -3.70 -7.10 -14.27
C SER A 135 -5.01 -6.90 -15.02
N TYR A 136 -5.89 -6.02 -14.54
CA TYR A 136 -7.23 -5.85 -15.11
C TYR A 136 -7.47 -4.49 -15.79
N VAL A 137 -6.66 -3.48 -15.53
CA VAL A 137 -6.88 -2.11 -16.05
C VAL A 137 -6.97 -2.06 -17.57
N ASP A 138 -6.20 -2.86 -18.29
CA ASP A 138 -6.23 -2.93 -19.76
C ASP A 138 -7.47 -3.65 -20.31
N GLN A 139 -8.19 -4.38 -19.47
CA GLN A 139 -9.41 -5.10 -19.85
C GLN A 139 -10.66 -4.22 -19.73
N VAL A 140 -10.58 -3.07 -19.06
CA VAL A 140 -11.69 -2.14 -18.90
C VAL A 140 -11.85 -1.30 -20.16
N GLN A 141 -12.81 -1.67 -21.01
CA GLN A 141 -13.02 -1.07 -22.32
C GLN A 141 -13.57 0.37 -22.27
N SER A 142 -14.22 0.75 -21.18
CA SER A 142 -14.84 2.08 -21.02
C SER A 142 -13.83 3.20 -20.73
N LEU A 143 -12.59 2.87 -20.38
CA LEU A 143 -11.56 3.85 -20.04
C LEU A 143 -10.86 4.37 -21.31
N ASP A 144 -10.74 5.69 -21.42
CA ASP A 144 -9.79 6.28 -22.35
C ASP A 144 -8.33 6.03 -21.91
N GLU A 145 -7.39 6.27 -22.80
CA GLU A 145 -5.98 5.98 -22.58
C GLU A 145 -5.40 6.80 -21.40
N LYS A 146 -5.79 8.07 -21.28
CA LYS A 146 -5.30 8.94 -20.21
C LYS A 146 -5.73 8.43 -18.84
N VAL A 147 -7.01 8.12 -18.67
CA VAL A 147 -7.56 7.59 -17.42
C VAL A 147 -6.98 6.20 -17.11
N ARG A 148 -6.81 5.35 -18.13
CA ARG A 148 -6.16 4.05 -17.97
C ARG A 148 -4.73 4.19 -17.46
N ASN A 149 -3.95 5.11 -18.03
CA ASN A 149 -2.58 5.35 -17.60
C ASN A 149 -2.48 5.99 -16.21
N GLU A 150 -3.46 6.82 -15.83
CA GLU A 150 -3.58 7.32 -14.45
C GLU A 150 -3.78 6.16 -13.46
N TYR A 151 -4.72 5.24 -13.71
CA TYR A 151 -4.91 4.05 -12.87
C TYR A 151 -3.65 3.19 -12.79
N LYS A 152 -2.96 2.97 -13.92
CA LYS A 152 -1.68 2.25 -13.93
C LYS A 152 -0.62 2.97 -13.10
N GLY A 153 -0.45 4.26 -13.27
CA GLY A 153 0.53 5.07 -12.53
C GLY A 153 0.29 5.03 -11.03
N ARG A 154 -0.97 5.19 -10.59
CA ARG A 154 -1.34 5.07 -9.18
C ARG A 154 -1.08 3.66 -8.63
N ALA A 155 -1.41 2.62 -9.39
CA ALA A 155 -1.13 1.24 -9.00
C ALA A 155 0.38 0.95 -8.95
N TYR A 156 1.17 1.50 -9.87
CA TYR A 156 2.62 1.43 -9.83
C TYR A 156 3.20 2.11 -8.58
N PHE A 157 2.67 3.27 -8.20
CA PHE A 157 3.06 3.91 -6.94
C PHE A 157 2.80 2.99 -5.73
N HIS A 158 1.62 2.42 -5.62
CA HIS A 158 1.28 1.52 -4.50
C HIS A 158 2.14 0.26 -4.49
N ARG A 159 2.43 -0.32 -5.66
CA ARG A 159 3.34 -1.45 -5.78
C ARG A 159 4.75 -1.08 -5.35
N ALA A 160 5.24 0.05 -5.86
CA ALA A 160 6.55 0.56 -5.50
C ALA A 160 6.67 0.87 -4.02
N TYR A 161 5.66 1.49 -3.42
CA TYR A 161 5.65 1.78 -1.99
C TYR A 161 5.70 0.49 -1.15
N GLY A 162 4.91 -0.51 -1.51
CA GLY A 162 4.94 -1.83 -0.85
C GLY A 162 6.32 -2.48 -0.95
N TYR A 163 6.90 -2.58 -2.15
CA TYR A 163 8.22 -3.17 -2.35
C TYR A 163 9.35 -2.35 -1.74
N TYR A 164 9.27 -1.02 -1.74
CA TYR A 164 10.25 -0.14 -1.09
C TYR A 164 10.44 -0.53 0.38
N HIS A 165 9.34 -0.64 1.13
CA HIS A 165 9.41 -1.04 2.53
C HIS A 165 9.85 -2.50 2.70
N GLN A 166 9.34 -3.41 1.90
CA GLN A 166 9.68 -4.83 1.97
C GLN A 166 11.18 -5.07 1.70
N ALA A 167 11.72 -4.49 0.64
CA ALA A 167 13.12 -4.68 0.26
C ALA A 167 14.10 -3.98 1.21
N LEU A 168 13.71 -2.86 1.81
CA LEU A 168 14.54 -2.20 2.83
C LEU A 168 14.55 -2.96 4.16
N LEU A 169 13.43 -3.55 4.57
CA LEU A 169 13.32 -4.27 5.84
C LEU A 169 13.87 -5.69 5.76
N PHE A 170 13.65 -6.38 4.63
CA PHE A 170 13.90 -7.82 4.52
C PHE A 170 15.00 -8.19 3.51
N GLY A 171 15.55 -7.22 2.78
CA GLY A 171 16.59 -7.47 1.78
C GLY A 171 16.05 -8.14 0.52
N ASP A 172 16.66 -9.26 0.13
CA ASP A 172 16.26 -10.04 -1.05
C ASP A 172 14.95 -10.78 -0.78
N ILE A 173 13.93 -10.47 -1.56
CA ILE A 173 12.57 -10.99 -1.40
C ILE A 173 11.99 -11.48 -2.74
N PRO A 174 10.94 -12.29 -2.74
CA PRO A 174 10.28 -12.67 -3.98
C PRO A 174 9.78 -11.47 -4.79
N LEU A 175 9.92 -11.53 -6.11
CA LEU A 175 9.36 -10.53 -7.01
C LEU A 175 8.10 -11.07 -7.67
N VAL A 176 6.95 -10.50 -7.28
CA VAL A 176 5.61 -10.85 -7.78
C VAL A 176 5.01 -9.61 -8.44
N THR A 177 4.89 -9.63 -9.76
CA THR A 177 4.45 -8.48 -10.56
C THR A 177 3.05 -8.65 -11.16
N LYS A 178 2.41 -9.79 -10.92
CA LYS A 178 1.06 -10.14 -11.40
C LYS A 178 0.26 -10.80 -10.28
N ILE A 179 -1.04 -10.91 -10.47
CA ILE A 179 -1.89 -11.71 -9.59
C ILE A 179 -1.46 -13.19 -9.64
N ILE A 180 -1.62 -13.87 -8.52
CA ILE A 180 -1.35 -15.29 -8.40
C ILE A 180 -2.67 -16.03 -8.56
N GLU A 181 -2.88 -16.64 -9.70
CA GLU A 181 -4.12 -17.37 -10.03
C GLU A 181 -4.12 -18.80 -9.45
N VAL A 182 -2.94 -19.40 -9.34
CA VAL A 182 -2.77 -20.76 -8.82
C VAL A 182 -1.81 -20.74 -7.63
N PRO A 183 -2.10 -21.46 -6.55
CA PRO A 183 -1.20 -21.54 -5.40
C PRO A 183 0.21 -21.95 -5.80
N LYS A 184 1.20 -21.16 -5.38
CA LYS A 184 2.61 -21.37 -5.67
C LYS A 184 3.41 -21.42 -4.37
N GLN A 185 4.27 -22.41 -4.21
CA GLN A 185 5.09 -22.59 -3.00
C GLN A 185 6.60 -22.40 -3.24
N ASN A 186 7.05 -22.40 -4.49
CA ASN A 186 8.47 -22.37 -4.86
C ASN A 186 8.92 -20.96 -5.29
N TYR A 187 8.68 -19.96 -4.45
CA TYR A 187 9.20 -18.62 -4.69
C TYR A 187 10.72 -18.60 -4.51
N LYS A 188 11.38 -17.82 -5.37
CA LYS A 188 12.80 -17.49 -5.23
C LYS A 188 12.92 -16.00 -4.90
N SER A 189 13.89 -15.67 -4.07
CA SER A 189 14.24 -14.28 -3.81
C SER A 189 14.87 -13.63 -5.05
N THR A 190 14.54 -12.38 -5.24
CA THR A 190 15.15 -11.47 -6.23
C THR A 190 16.00 -10.49 -5.44
N SER A 191 17.15 -10.11 -5.96
CA SER A 191 18.03 -9.17 -5.25
C SER A 191 17.35 -7.82 -5.04
N LYS A 192 17.69 -7.19 -3.93
CA LYS A 192 17.19 -5.85 -3.59
C LYS A 192 17.45 -4.86 -4.72
N GLU A 193 18.62 -4.91 -5.34
CA GLU A 193 19.01 -4.06 -6.46
C GLU A 193 18.07 -4.23 -7.66
N ALA A 194 17.77 -5.47 -8.05
CA ALA A 194 16.85 -5.74 -9.16
C ALA A 194 15.42 -5.29 -8.84
N ILE A 195 14.98 -5.43 -7.60
CA ILE A 195 13.70 -4.90 -7.15
C ILE A 195 13.69 -3.37 -7.31
N PHE A 196 14.69 -2.66 -6.82
CA PHE A 196 14.75 -1.20 -6.91
C PHE A 196 14.80 -0.71 -8.36
N GLN A 197 15.45 -1.43 -9.28
CA GLN A 197 15.39 -1.10 -10.71
C GLN A 197 13.94 -1.18 -11.26
N MET A 198 13.17 -2.19 -10.84
CA MET A 198 11.74 -2.24 -11.18
C MET A 198 10.97 -1.06 -10.57
N LEU A 199 11.24 -0.69 -9.30
CA LEU A 199 10.55 0.45 -8.66
C LEU A 199 10.83 1.75 -9.39
N VAL A 200 12.06 1.97 -9.82
CA VAL A 200 12.42 3.15 -10.62
C VAL A 200 11.59 3.20 -11.91
N HIS A 201 11.54 2.10 -12.66
CA HIS A 201 10.73 2.02 -13.88
C HIS A 201 9.24 2.29 -13.62
N ASP A 202 8.66 1.66 -12.59
CA ASP A 202 7.26 1.85 -12.22
C ASP A 202 6.94 3.31 -11.89
N LEU A 203 7.84 3.94 -11.13
CA LEU A 203 7.65 5.31 -10.67
C LEU A 203 7.94 6.35 -11.75
N GLU A 204 8.88 6.10 -12.67
CA GLU A 204 9.07 6.94 -13.85
C GLU A 204 7.81 6.98 -14.71
N PHE A 205 7.14 5.85 -14.90
CA PHE A 205 5.81 5.81 -15.54
C PHE A 205 4.76 6.59 -14.73
N ALA A 206 4.73 6.39 -13.40
CA ALA A 206 3.76 7.04 -12.53
C ALA A 206 3.90 8.56 -12.56
N VAL A 207 5.11 9.10 -12.49
CA VAL A 207 5.39 10.55 -12.58
C VAL A 207 4.87 11.16 -13.88
N GLN A 208 4.92 10.42 -15.00
CA GLN A 208 4.46 10.90 -16.30
C GLN A 208 2.94 10.87 -16.47
N ASN A 209 2.23 10.01 -15.74
CA ASN A 209 0.82 9.72 -16.02
C ASN A 209 -0.14 10.04 -14.86
N VAL A 210 0.35 10.20 -13.64
CA VAL A 210 -0.48 10.59 -12.51
C VAL A 210 -0.63 12.11 -12.49
N PRO A 211 -1.85 12.64 -12.31
CA PRO A 211 -2.07 14.09 -12.25
C PRO A 211 -1.37 14.75 -11.06
N ALA A 212 -1.07 16.04 -11.21
CA ALA A 212 -0.51 16.85 -10.14
C ALA A 212 -1.50 16.97 -8.96
N GLN A 213 -0.98 17.22 -7.75
CA GLN A 213 -1.77 17.34 -6.52
C GLN A 213 -2.97 18.29 -6.66
N LYS A 214 -2.77 19.44 -7.30
CA LYS A 214 -3.81 20.44 -7.53
C LYS A 214 -4.97 19.96 -8.41
N ASP A 215 -4.75 18.93 -9.22
CA ASP A 215 -5.70 18.41 -10.18
C ASP A 215 -6.37 17.12 -9.67
N MET A 216 -5.99 16.65 -8.47
CA MET A 216 -6.59 15.47 -7.85
C MET A 216 -7.93 15.80 -7.17
N PRO A 217 -8.91 14.88 -7.24
CA PRO A 217 -10.22 15.11 -6.63
C PRO A 217 -10.18 15.20 -5.10
N TYR A 218 -9.20 14.55 -4.49
CA TYR A 218 -9.02 14.50 -3.03
C TYR A 218 -7.54 14.56 -2.66
N MET A 219 -7.22 15.31 -1.62
CA MET A 219 -5.86 15.54 -1.14
C MET A 219 -5.11 14.25 -0.73
N GLY A 220 -5.81 13.23 -0.24
CA GLY A 220 -5.22 11.94 0.15
C GLY A 220 -5.02 10.95 -1.00
N THR A 221 -5.33 11.34 -2.23
CA THR A 221 -5.13 10.48 -3.40
C THR A 221 -3.67 10.55 -3.86
N VAL A 222 -3.14 9.43 -4.34
CA VAL A 222 -1.80 9.41 -4.95
C VAL A 222 -1.73 10.42 -6.09
N ASN A 223 -0.78 11.33 -6.02
CA ASN A 223 -0.55 12.42 -6.96
C ASN A 223 0.87 12.37 -7.52
N GLN A 224 1.14 13.17 -8.52
CA GLN A 224 2.43 13.23 -9.20
C GLN A 224 3.58 13.53 -8.24
N GLU A 225 3.40 14.48 -7.34
CA GLU A 225 4.43 14.92 -6.39
C GLU A 225 4.78 13.80 -5.39
N ALA A 226 3.81 12.99 -4.99
CA ALA A 226 4.06 11.80 -4.17
C ALA A 226 4.86 10.74 -4.94
N CYS A 227 4.56 10.56 -6.24
CA CYS A 227 5.34 9.67 -7.11
C CYS A 227 6.78 10.16 -7.27
N MET A 228 6.98 11.46 -7.49
CA MET A 228 8.31 12.08 -7.57
C MET A 228 9.10 11.89 -6.27
N GLN A 229 8.47 12.12 -5.12
CA GLN A 229 9.13 11.96 -3.83
C GLN A 229 9.57 10.52 -3.57
N LEU A 230 8.75 9.53 -3.91
CA LEU A 230 9.13 8.13 -3.76
C LEU A 230 10.23 7.74 -4.76
N LEU A 231 10.17 8.27 -5.99
CA LEU A 231 11.20 8.03 -7.01
C LEU A 231 12.54 8.62 -6.60
N ILE A 232 12.56 9.82 -6.02
CA ILE A 232 13.78 10.42 -5.45
C ILE A 232 14.42 9.47 -4.43
N LYS A 233 13.62 8.90 -3.52
CA LYS A 233 14.12 7.92 -2.54
C LYS A 233 14.67 6.65 -3.22
N CYS A 234 14.04 6.18 -4.27
CA CYS A 234 14.54 5.03 -5.04
C CYS A 234 15.86 5.35 -5.74
N TYR A 235 16.01 6.53 -6.36
CA TYR A 235 17.26 6.97 -6.97
C TYR A 235 18.40 7.08 -5.94
N LEU A 236 18.10 7.54 -4.72
CA LEU A 236 19.11 7.57 -3.65
C LEU A 236 19.58 6.15 -3.27
N VAL A 237 18.67 5.18 -3.22
CA VAL A 237 19.01 3.78 -2.90
C VAL A 237 19.80 3.12 -4.04
N THR A 238 19.50 3.45 -5.30
CA THR A 238 20.21 2.91 -6.47
C THR A 238 21.52 3.63 -6.79
N GLY A 239 21.84 4.71 -6.06
CA GLY A 239 23.05 5.52 -6.29
C GLY A 239 22.94 6.49 -7.47
N GLU A 240 21.74 6.70 -8.00
CA GLU A 240 21.49 7.63 -9.11
C GLU A 240 21.32 9.08 -8.60
N TYR A 241 22.32 9.55 -7.86
CA TYR A 241 22.25 10.82 -7.10
C TYR A 241 21.94 12.03 -7.97
N LYS A 242 22.43 12.07 -9.20
CA LYS A 242 22.14 13.21 -10.10
C LYS A 242 20.66 13.24 -10.50
N LYS A 243 20.06 12.10 -10.78
CA LYS A 243 18.63 12.04 -11.07
C LYS A 243 17.78 12.41 -9.84
N ALA A 244 18.21 11.98 -8.65
CA ALA A 244 17.56 12.35 -7.40
C ALA A 244 17.59 13.86 -7.17
N GLU A 245 18.74 14.50 -7.38
CA GLU A 245 18.92 15.96 -7.26
C GLU A 245 18.06 16.72 -8.27
N ASP A 246 18.09 16.32 -9.54
CA ASP A 246 17.32 16.99 -10.60
C ASP A 246 15.82 16.92 -10.34
N MET A 247 15.31 15.74 -9.96
CA MET A 247 13.90 15.56 -9.65
C MET A 247 13.49 16.28 -8.36
N ALA A 248 14.32 16.29 -7.34
CA ALA A 248 14.06 17.05 -6.11
C ALA A 248 14.03 18.56 -6.40
N THR A 249 14.94 19.05 -7.24
CA THR A 249 14.99 20.45 -7.66
C THR A 249 13.73 20.84 -8.44
N ASP A 250 13.26 19.96 -9.35
CA ASP A 250 12.01 20.15 -10.07
C ASP A 250 10.81 20.18 -9.11
N LEU A 251 10.72 19.22 -8.21
CA LEU A 251 9.65 19.14 -7.21
C LEU A 251 9.57 20.39 -6.33
N ILE A 252 10.70 20.92 -5.89
CA ILE A 252 10.76 22.13 -5.03
C ILE A 252 10.40 23.38 -5.83
N ASN A 253 10.91 23.52 -7.06
CA ASN A 253 10.84 24.78 -7.77
C ASN A 253 9.56 24.93 -8.64
N ASN A 254 9.01 23.82 -9.15
CA ASN A 254 7.99 23.87 -10.20
C ASN A 254 6.61 23.34 -9.78
N HIS A 255 6.49 22.69 -8.62
CA HIS A 255 5.22 22.10 -8.16
C HIS A 255 4.47 22.93 -7.12
N GLY A 256 4.95 24.14 -6.82
CA GLY A 256 4.28 25.07 -5.91
C GLY A 256 4.32 24.65 -4.44
N LEU A 257 5.20 23.70 -4.11
CA LEU A 257 5.45 23.26 -2.75
C LEU A 257 6.47 24.17 -2.06
N LYS A 258 6.30 24.38 -0.77
CA LYS A 258 7.28 25.09 0.06
C LYS A 258 7.13 24.71 1.52
N LEU A 259 8.20 24.85 2.28
CA LEU A 259 8.09 24.80 3.75
C LEU A 259 7.25 25.98 4.24
N MET A 260 6.35 25.70 5.16
CA MET A 260 5.50 26.74 5.75
C MET A 260 6.30 27.55 6.78
N ASP A 261 6.37 28.85 6.58
CA ASP A 261 7.16 29.81 7.35
C ASP A 261 6.32 30.81 8.15
N ALA A 262 5.00 30.77 7.97
CA ALA A 262 4.05 31.65 8.65
C ALA A 262 2.77 30.87 9.03
N PRO A 263 2.05 31.28 10.09
CA PRO A 263 0.75 30.71 10.45
C PRO A 263 -0.24 30.76 9.30
N PHE A 264 -1.02 29.67 9.12
CA PHE A 264 -1.97 29.51 8.03
C PHE A 264 -3.24 28.77 8.47
N GLY A 265 -4.24 28.72 7.58
CA GLY A 265 -5.49 28.03 7.83
C GLY A 265 -6.42 28.73 8.82
N SER A 266 -7.52 28.09 9.15
CA SER A 266 -8.53 28.65 10.04
C SER A 266 -8.10 28.55 11.50
N LEU A 267 -8.23 29.67 12.22
CA LEU A 267 -8.25 29.62 13.67
C LEU A 267 -9.53 28.93 14.12
N VAL A 268 -9.43 27.76 14.70
CA VAL A 268 -10.50 27.28 15.55
C VAL A 268 -10.43 28.12 16.84
N THR A 269 -11.16 29.20 16.81
CA THR A 269 -11.43 30.00 18.00
C THR A 269 -12.33 29.13 18.85
N GLY A 270 -11.84 28.63 19.92
CA GLY A 270 -12.84 28.13 20.82
C GLY A 270 -12.42 27.15 21.81
N ASN A 271 -11.32 27.06 22.28
CA ASN A 271 -11.23 26.15 23.39
C ASN A 271 -10.11 26.34 24.37
N SER A 272 -9.43 27.45 24.34
CA SER A 272 -8.46 27.48 25.38
C SER A 272 -8.19 28.87 25.95
N THR A 273 -9.07 29.25 26.81
CA THR A 273 -8.72 30.17 27.91
C THR A 273 -7.80 29.50 28.93
N THR A 274 -7.64 28.19 28.88
CA THR A 274 -6.89 27.39 29.86
C THR A 274 -5.49 26.98 29.41
N TRP A 275 -5.20 27.04 28.13
CA TRP A 275 -3.88 26.72 27.61
C TRP A 275 -3.44 27.84 26.66
N PRO A 276 -2.67 28.79 27.11
CA PRO A 276 -2.08 29.78 26.25
C PRO A 276 -0.93 29.15 25.45
N VAL A 277 -1.28 28.31 24.50
CA VAL A 277 -0.30 27.83 23.52
C VAL A 277 -0.16 28.93 22.48
N GLU A 278 1.01 29.51 22.40
CA GLU A 278 1.34 30.45 21.36
C GLU A 278 1.25 29.76 20.00
N ARG A 279 0.37 30.26 19.14
CA ARG A 279 0.17 29.71 17.81
C ARG A 279 1.42 29.90 16.97
N ASN A 280 1.89 28.82 16.37
CA ASN A 280 3.00 28.83 15.43
C ASN A 280 2.72 27.92 14.23
N VAL A 281 3.57 27.96 13.22
CA VAL A 281 3.41 27.21 11.98
C VAL A 281 3.41 25.69 12.21
N VAL A 282 4.19 25.20 13.16
CA VAL A 282 4.22 23.75 13.50
C VAL A 282 2.88 23.31 14.07
N TRP A 283 2.27 24.14 14.92
CA TRP A 283 0.94 23.90 15.46
C TRP A 283 -0.12 23.87 14.33
N ASP A 284 -0.05 24.80 13.37
CA ASP A 284 -0.96 24.84 12.22
C ASP A 284 -0.79 23.61 11.30
N LEU A 285 0.44 23.16 11.05
CA LEU A 285 0.72 21.95 10.25
C LEU A 285 0.14 20.66 10.84
N HIS A 286 0.02 20.60 12.16
CA HIS A 286 -0.48 19.41 12.85
C HIS A 286 -1.98 19.43 13.13
N ARG A 287 -2.69 20.43 12.67
CA ARG A 287 -4.14 20.48 12.80
C ARG A 287 -4.83 19.71 11.68
N GLY A 288 -5.78 18.85 12.07
CA GLY A 288 -6.52 18.03 11.09
C GLY A 288 -7.25 18.86 10.03
N GLU A 289 -7.77 20.06 10.41
CA GLU A 289 -8.44 20.97 9.50
C GLU A 289 -7.52 21.60 8.46
N ASN A 290 -6.23 21.69 8.77
CA ASN A 290 -5.25 22.36 7.91
C ASN A 290 -4.48 21.40 6.99
N VAL A 291 -4.63 20.10 7.19
CA VAL A 291 -3.85 19.10 6.44
C VAL A 291 -4.15 19.14 4.94
N SER A 292 -5.41 19.38 4.58
CA SER A 292 -5.89 19.28 3.20
C SER A 292 -6.35 20.59 2.58
N ILE A 293 -6.01 21.73 3.16
CA ILE A 293 -6.37 23.04 2.60
C ILE A 293 -5.34 23.54 1.59
N ALA A 294 -5.77 24.37 0.66
CA ALA A 294 -4.93 24.86 -0.43
C ALA A 294 -3.74 25.74 0.01
N GLU A 295 -3.86 26.37 1.18
CA GLU A 295 -2.79 27.15 1.80
C GLU A 295 -1.64 26.32 2.33
N ASN A 296 -1.88 25.03 2.66
CA ASN A 296 -0.84 24.13 3.11
C ASN A 296 0.00 23.68 1.91
N LYS A 297 1.14 24.30 1.74
CA LYS A 297 2.09 24.01 0.66
C LYS A 297 3.18 23.00 1.04
N GLU A 298 3.22 22.57 2.30
CA GLU A 298 4.23 21.63 2.78
C GLU A 298 3.77 20.18 2.64
N THR A 299 2.46 19.94 2.69
CA THR A 299 1.91 18.59 2.61
C THR A 299 1.82 18.13 1.14
N ILE A 300 2.53 17.05 0.80
CA ILE A 300 2.50 16.43 -0.53
C ILE A 300 1.28 15.51 -0.68
N MET A 301 1.15 14.52 0.19
CA MET A 301 0.04 13.56 0.19
C MET A 301 -0.24 13.10 1.62
N PRO A 302 -1.30 13.59 2.25
CA PRO A 302 -1.64 13.15 3.60
C PRO A 302 -2.39 11.82 3.59
N ILE A 303 -2.18 11.01 4.60
CA ILE A 303 -3.08 9.90 4.92
C ILE A 303 -4.17 10.44 5.84
N LEU A 304 -5.36 10.64 5.27
CA LEU A 304 -6.47 11.27 5.98
C LEU A 304 -7.10 10.31 7.00
N ASN A 305 -7.19 10.76 8.24
CA ASN A 305 -7.91 10.10 9.32
C ASN A 305 -9.05 11.02 9.77
N PHE A 306 -10.29 10.58 9.56
CA PHE A 306 -11.46 11.34 9.99
C PHE A 306 -11.86 10.96 11.41
N HIS A 307 -11.91 11.93 12.30
CA HIS A 307 -12.25 11.73 13.72
C HIS A 307 -13.67 11.18 13.95
N SER A 308 -14.55 11.31 12.98
CA SER A 308 -15.92 10.78 13.05
C SER A 308 -16.03 9.25 12.92
N GLN A 309 -14.94 8.57 12.58
CA GLN A 309 -14.93 7.12 12.46
C GLN A 309 -14.41 6.52 13.76
N SER A 310 -15.26 5.81 14.49
CA SER A 310 -14.98 5.27 15.85
C SER A 310 -13.81 4.28 15.90
N TRP A 311 -13.39 3.74 14.78
CA TRP A 311 -12.27 2.79 14.64
C TRP A 311 -10.93 3.45 14.28
N ILE A 312 -10.85 4.80 14.22
CA ILE A 312 -9.64 5.56 13.86
C ILE A 312 -9.12 6.37 15.07
N ASN A 313 -9.21 5.88 16.27
CA ASN A 313 -9.14 6.70 17.47
C ASN A 313 -7.75 6.87 18.13
N TYR A 314 -6.64 6.54 17.45
CA TYR A 314 -5.33 6.79 18.06
C TYR A 314 -4.49 7.72 17.18
N PRO A 315 -4.45 9.02 17.49
CA PRO A 315 -3.46 9.88 16.87
C PRO A 315 -2.06 9.42 17.29
N LEU A 316 -1.18 9.24 16.30
CA LEU A 316 0.22 8.83 16.49
C LEU A 316 0.91 9.64 17.62
N MET A 317 0.69 10.94 17.64
CA MET A 317 1.22 11.83 18.68
C MET A 317 0.81 11.42 20.09
N ARG A 318 -0.40 10.88 20.27
CA ARG A 318 -0.88 10.45 21.58
C ARG A 318 -0.18 9.19 22.05
N ALA A 319 0.22 8.31 21.16
CA ALA A 319 0.98 7.12 21.47
C ALA A 319 2.47 7.39 21.68
N MET A 320 3.00 8.42 21.04
CA MET A 320 4.42 8.82 21.13
C MET A 320 4.72 9.80 22.27
N CYS A 321 3.71 10.47 22.83
CA CYS A 321 3.92 11.36 23.97
C CYS A 321 4.16 10.55 25.25
N VAL A 322 5.14 10.98 26.01
CA VAL A 322 5.60 10.34 27.28
C VAL A 322 4.49 10.19 28.31
N HIS A 323 3.41 10.91 28.17
CA HIS A 323 2.32 10.94 29.10
C HIS A 323 1.07 10.29 28.56
N TRP A 324 1.15 8.99 28.45
CA TRP A 324 -0.03 8.22 28.23
C TRP A 324 -0.17 7.14 29.28
N SER A 325 -0.70 7.44 30.38
CA SER A 325 -1.35 6.42 31.17
C SER A 325 -2.82 6.76 31.28
N ASN A 326 -3.65 5.81 31.00
CA ASN A 326 -5.09 5.91 31.20
C ASN A 326 -5.47 6.16 32.65
N SER A 327 -4.53 6.08 33.54
CA SER A 327 -4.92 5.84 34.90
C SER A 327 -4.59 6.95 35.85
N VAL A 328 -3.74 7.86 35.51
CA VAL A 328 -3.46 8.93 36.47
C VAL A 328 -2.90 10.15 35.79
N ILE A 329 -3.78 11.06 35.47
CA ILE A 329 -3.44 12.43 35.80
C ILE A 329 -4.36 12.81 36.93
N MET A 330 -3.81 12.80 38.04
CA MET A 330 -4.34 13.60 39.13
C MET A 330 -3.96 15.05 38.86
#